data_fc86213dbaa1e741b06b9176ba4a4ccb
#
_entry.id   fc86213dbaa1e741b06b9176ba4a4ccb
#
_cell.length_a   1.000
_cell.length_b   1.000
_cell.length_c   1.000
_cell.angle_alpha   90.00
_cell.angle_beta   90.00
_cell.angle_gamma   90.00
#
_symmetry.space_group_name_H-M   'P 1'
#
loop_
_entity.id
_entity.type
_entity.pdbx_description
1 polymer ?
#
loop_
_entity_poly.entity_id
_entity_poly.type
_entity_poly.pdbx_seq_one_letter_code
_entity_poly.pdbx_strand_id
1 'polypeptide(L)'
;DATDSKEMQDLKQRLKGIVEGKVYTHTQFVVEEPCQNLFPEAQRDLVYYLISSLDHGKNHGLVMTTHSPYVLASLNNLLYAHKVGQVNKDAVEKIIPSYSWIDFNDINVLFVADGGVESILDEELKLIKAEEIDGISTVLNEEFDKLLELED
;
A
#
# COMPACT_ATOMS: atom_id res chain seq x y z
N ASP A 1 -40.40 -0.97 -38.72
CA ASP A 1 -40.22 0.18 -37.81
C ASP A 1 -40.60 -0.11 -36.34
N ALA A 2 -41.70 -0.83 -36.06
CA ALA A 2 -42.07 -1.19 -34.67
C ALA A 2 -41.29 -2.39 -34.13
N THR A 3 -40.84 -3.29 -35.00
CA THR A 3 -40.07 -4.49 -34.66
C THR A 3 -38.64 -4.12 -34.28
N ASP A 4 -38.01 -3.22 -35.03
CA ASP A 4 -36.67 -2.70 -34.74
C ASP A 4 -36.60 -2.00 -33.38
N SER A 5 -37.68 -1.31 -33.00
CA SER A 5 -37.78 -0.64 -31.69
C SER A 5 -37.82 -1.62 -30.52
N LYS A 6 -38.49 -2.76 -30.70
CA LYS A 6 -38.68 -3.78 -29.67
C LYS A 6 -37.41 -4.62 -29.47
N GLU A 7 -36.74 -5.00 -30.56
CA GLU A 7 -35.44 -5.69 -30.51
C GLU A 7 -34.35 -4.84 -29.90
N MET A 8 -34.34 -3.53 -30.24
CA MET A 8 -33.39 -2.58 -29.67
C MET A 8 -33.62 -2.38 -28.16
N GLN A 9 -34.88 -2.37 -27.71
CA GLN A 9 -35.19 -2.28 -26.28
C GLN A 9 -34.80 -3.56 -25.53
N ASP A 10 -35.04 -4.72 -26.10
CA ASP A 10 -34.63 -6.02 -25.52
C ASP A 10 -33.10 -6.11 -25.42
N LEU A 11 -32.38 -5.70 -26.47
CA LEU A 11 -30.92 -5.66 -26.46
C LEU A 11 -30.39 -4.71 -25.39
N LYS A 12 -30.96 -3.51 -25.24
CA LYS A 12 -30.58 -2.56 -24.19
C LYS A 12 -30.85 -3.13 -22.82
N GLN A 13 -31.93 -3.83 -22.59
CA GLN A 13 -32.29 -4.44 -21.32
C GLN A 13 -31.34 -5.59 -20.97
N ARG A 14 -30.95 -6.43 -21.96
CA ARG A 14 -29.93 -7.48 -21.79
C ARG A 14 -28.55 -6.90 -21.50
N LEU A 15 -28.13 -5.89 -22.23
CA LEU A 15 -26.87 -5.21 -21.99
C LEU A 15 -26.85 -4.55 -20.60
N LYS A 16 -27.94 -3.93 -20.18
CA LYS A 16 -28.09 -3.36 -18.85
C LYS A 16 -27.99 -4.45 -17.76
N GLY A 17 -28.65 -5.59 -17.93
CA GLY A 17 -28.55 -6.74 -17.04
C GLY A 17 -27.14 -7.35 -16.97
N ILE A 18 -26.39 -7.35 -18.10
CA ILE A 18 -24.99 -7.80 -18.14
C ILE A 18 -24.08 -6.79 -17.43
N VAL A 19 -24.31 -5.50 -17.57
CA VAL A 19 -23.52 -4.44 -16.93
C VAL A 19 -23.87 -4.32 -15.44
N GLU A 20 -25.16 -4.35 -15.09
CA GLU A 20 -25.61 -4.28 -13.69
C GLU A 20 -25.39 -5.59 -12.92
N GLY A 21 -25.33 -6.74 -13.59
CA GLY A 21 -25.08 -8.06 -12.98
C GLY A 21 -23.62 -8.32 -12.60
N LYS A 22 -22.68 -7.45 -13.01
CA LYS A 22 -21.27 -7.54 -12.64
C LYS A 22 -20.89 -6.43 -11.67
N VAL A 23 -21.57 -6.34 -10.55
CA VAL A 23 -21.06 -5.57 -9.41
C VAL A 23 -19.94 -6.41 -8.81
N TYR A 24 -18.70 -6.07 -9.13
CA TYR A 24 -17.54 -6.61 -8.41
C TYR A 24 -17.60 -6.09 -6.97
N THR A 25 -17.92 -6.99 -6.05
CA THR A 25 -17.95 -6.70 -4.61
C THR A 25 -16.57 -6.85 -3.98
N HIS A 26 -15.67 -7.53 -4.69
CA HIS A 26 -14.30 -7.78 -4.27
C HIS A 26 -13.37 -7.73 -5.48
N THR A 27 -12.23 -7.07 -5.31
CA THR A 27 -11.11 -7.08 -6.29
C THR A 27 -9.82 -7.23 -5.53
N GLN A 28 -8.99 -8.18 -5.92
CA GLN A 28 -7.64 -8.35 -5.41
C GLN A 28 -6.66 -7.80 -6.45
N PHE A 29 -5.92 -6.75 -6.06
CA PHE A 29 -4.80 -6.23 -6.84
C PHE A 29 -3.52 -6.93 -6.36
N VAL A 30 -2.72 -7.41 -7.30
CA VAL A 30 -1.40 -7.97 -7.01
C VAL A 30 -0.39 -7.19 -7.84
N VAL A 31 0.53 -6.51 -7.18
CA VAL A 31 1.51 -5.63 -7.81
C VAL A 31 2.91 -6.02 -7.34
N GLU A 32 3.74 -6.44 -8.28
CA GLU A 32 5.12 -6.82 -8.00
C GLU A 32 6.05 -5.63 -8.24
N GLU A 33 6.85 -5.28 -7.23
CA GLU A 33 7.85 -4.22 -7.28
C GLU A 33 7.36 -2.91 -7.93
N PRO A 34 6.24 -2.33 -7.49
CA PRO A 34 5.64 -1.16 -8.17
C PRO A 34 6.54 0.07 -8.17
N CYS A 35 7.51 0.12 -7.27
CA CYS A 35 8.42 1.24 -7.09
C CYS A 35 9.75 1.07 -7.81
N GLN A 36 9.93 0.02 -8.61
CA GLN A 36 11.15 -0.22 -9.36
C GLN A 36 11.49 0.96 -10.30
N ASN A 37 12.75 1.41 -10.24
CA ASN A 37 13.27 2.54 -11.02
C ASN A 37 12.63 3.92 -10.71
N LEU A 38 11.93 4.07 -9.60
CA LEU A 38 11.41 5.36 -9.14
C LEU A 38 12.34 5.99 -8.10
N PHE A 39 12.45 7.31 -8.14
CA PHE A 39 13.08 8.08 -7.06
C PHE A 39 12.23 7.97 -5.77
N PRO A 40 12.85 8.11 -4.56
CA PRO A 40 12.17 7.94 -3.28
C PRO A 40 10.87 8.75 -3.13
N GLU A 41 10.84 9.98 -3.62
CA GLU A 41 9.65 10.83 -3.58
C GLU A 41 8.51 10.24 -4.41
N ALA A 42 8.82 9.78 -5.63
CA ALA A 42 7.82 9.15 -6.50
C ALA A 42 7.34 7.80 -5.95
N GLN A 43 8.20 7.06 -5.22
CA GLN A 43 7.80 5.84 -4.51
C GLN A 43 6.77 6.14 -3.43
N ARG A 44 6.99 7.16 -2.60
CA ARG A 44 6.01 7.63 -1.60
C ARG A 44 4.68 7.98 -2.26
N ASP A 45 4.71 8.78 -3.31
CA ASP A 45 3.49 9.25 -3.99
C ASP A 45 2.71 8.10 -4.61
N LEU A 46 3.42 7.11 -5.17
CA LEU A 46 2.79 5.90 -5.71
C LEU A 46 2.14 5.06 -4.61
N VAL A 47 2.80 4.86 -3.47
CA VAL A 47 2.22 4.14 -2.32
C VAL A 47 0.93 4.83 -1.86
N TYR A 48 0.97 6.14 -1.66
CA TYR A 48 -0.19 6.92 -1.24
C TYR A 48 -1.33 6.83 -2.25
N TYR A 49 -1.02 6.89 -3.55
CA TYR A 49 -1.99 6.72 -4.61
C TYR A 49 -2.62 5.32 -4.61
N LEU A 50 -1.82 4.26 -4.50
CA LEU A 50 -2.33 2.88 -4.47
C LEU A 50 -3.28 2.66 -3.30
N ILE A 51 -2.89 3.10 -2.10
CA ILE A 51 -3.74 2.98 -0.91
C ILE A 51 -5.02 3.81 -1.05
N SER A 52 -4.93 5.06 -1.49
CA SER A 52 -6.11 5.92 -1.69
C SER A 52 -7.06 5.43 -2.77
N SER A 53 -6.56 4.61 -3.70
CA SER A 53 -7.35 4.02 -4.79
C SER A 53 -8.16 2.80 -4.34
N LEU A 54 -7.87 2.25 -3.15
CA LEU A 54 -8.69 1.20 -2.55
C LEU A 54 -9.98 1.84 -2.04
N ASP A 55 -11.11 1.44 -2.63
CA ASP A 55 -12.42 1.90 -2.16
C ASP A 55 -12.76 1.22 -0.83
N HIS A 56 -12.60 1.95 0.27
CA HIS A 56 -12.88 1.46 1.63
C HIS A 56 -14.34 1.03 1.86
N GLY A 57 -15.26 1.38 0.95
CA GLY A 57 -16.65 0.91 0.96
C GLY A 57 -16.84 -0.46 0.29
N LYS A 58 -15.81 -0.99 -0.37
CA LYS A 58 -15.80 -2.29 -1.03
C LYS A 58 -14.69 -3.15 -0.46
N ASN A 59 -14.90 -4.46 -0.46
CA ASN A 59 -13.88 -5.40 0.01
C ASN A 59 -12.78 -5.60 -1.07
N HIS A 60 -11.96 -4.55 -1.29
CA HIS A 60 -10.81 -4.59 -2.18
C HIS A 60 -9.54 -4.89 -1.39
N GLY A 61 -8.67 -5.71 -1.96
CA GLY A 61 -7.37 -6.05 -1.39
C GLY A 61 -6.22 -5.63 -2.31
N LEU A 62 -5.08 -5.26 -1.72
CA LEU A 62 -3.82 -5.02 -2.40
C LEU A 62 -2.75 -5.94 -1.81
N VAL A 63 -2.10 -6.71 -2.67
CA VAL A 63 -0.84 -7.41 -2.36
C VAL A 63 0.26 -6.73 -3.14
N MET A 64 1.32 -6.35 -2.46
CA MET A 64 2.46 -5.67 -3.05
C MET A 64 3.76 -6.32 -2.57
N THR A 65 4.66 -6.64 -3.50
CA THR A 65 6.03 -7.04 -3.15
C THR A 65 6.96 -5.85 -3.29
N THR A 66 7.94 -5.72 -2.40
CA THR A 66 8.94 -4.66 -2.47
C THR A 66 10.18 -5.00 -1.66
N HIS A 67 11.31 -4.45 -2.05
CA HIS A 67 12.56 -4.42 -1.29
C HIS A 67 12.96 -2.97 -0.93
N SER A 68 12.06 -2.01 -1.11
CA SER A 68 12.34 -0.60 -0.87
C SER A 68 12.03 -0.18 0.57
N PRO A 69 13.00 0.34 1.33
CA PRO A 69 12.76 0.91 2.66
C PRO A 69 11.84 2.14 2.61
N TYR A 70 11.82 2.86 1.49
CA TYR A 70 10.94 4.03 1.33
C TYR A 70 9.46 3.65 1.24
N VAL A 71 9.16 2.48 0.68
CA VAL A 71 7.79 1.94 0.67
C VAL A 71 7.33 1.64 2.09
N LEU A 72 8.16 0.97 2.90
CA LEU A 72 7.85 0.66 4.30
C LEU A 72 7.69 1.92 5.15
N ALA A 73 8.60 2.89 4.97
CA ALA A 73 8.51 4.18 5.66
C ALA A 73 7.22 4.92 5.28
N SER A 74 6.81 4.86 4.01
CA SER A 74 5.55 5.45 3.54
C SER A 74 4.34 4.78 4.18
N LEU A 75 4.30 3.45 4.23
CA LEU A 75 3.23 2.70 4.89
C LEU A 75 3.18 3.00 6.39
N ASN A 76 4.34 3.10 7.08
CA ASN A 76 4.41 3.50 8.49
C ASN A 76 3.81 4.88 8.73
N ASN A 77 4.05 5.84 7.82
CA ASN A 77 3.43 7.15 7.92
C ASN A 77 1.90 7.08 7.82
N LEU A 78 1.35 6.22 6.95
CA LEU A 78 -0.10 6.05 6.79
C LEU A 78 -0.74 5.35 8.00
N LEU A 79 -0.05 4.34 8.57
CA LEU A 79 -0.44 3.67 9.82
C LEU A 79 -0.44 4.65 11.00
N TYR A 80 0.64 5.43 11.12
CA TYR A 80 0.77 6.39 12.22
C TYR A 80 -0.22 7.56 12.10
N ALA A 81 -0.50 7.99 10.87
CA ALA A 81 -1.54 8.99 10.60
C ALA A 81 -2.91 8.48 11.05
N HIS A 82 -3.27 7.23 10.77
CA HIS A 82 -4.50 6.63 11.28
C HIS A 82 -4.54 6.63 12.82
N LYS A 83 -3.47 6.15 13.47
CA LYS A 83 -3.36 6.09 14.94
C LYS A 83 -3.53 7.47 15.60
N VAL A 84 -2.78 8.47 15.14
CA VAL A 84 -2.83 9.83 15.70
C VAL A 84 -4.12 10.55 15.30
N GLY A 85 -4.63 10.28 14.12
CA GLY A 85 -5.88 10.84 13.60
C GLY A 85 -7.11 10.47 14.42
N GLN A 86 -7.09 9.40 15.21
CA GLN A 86 -8.16 9.07 16.15
C GLN A 86 -8.31 10.12 17.26
N VAL A 87 -7.23 10.84 17.59
CA VAL A 87 -7.21 11.86 18.65
C VAL A 87 -7.22 13.28 18.07
N ASN A 88 -6.51 13.51 16.97
CA ASN A 88 -6.30 14.85 16.40
C ASN A 88 -6.47 14.87 14.87
N LYS A 89 -7.68 14.53 14.42
CA LYS A 89 -8.01 14.37 13.01
C LYS A 89 -7.63 15.59 12.17
N ASP A 90 -8.06 16.78 12.59
CA ASP A 90 -7.92 18.01 11.80
C ASP A 90 -6.46 18.44 11.57
N ALA A 91 -5.58 18.10 12.53
CA ALA A 91 -4.16 18.39 12.40
C ALA A 91 -3.47 17.37 11.48
N VAL A 92 -3.80 16.09 11.63
CA VAL A 92 -3.23 15.02 10.79
C VAL A 92 -3.69 15.15 9.34
N GLU A 93 -4.97 15.49 9.11
CA GLU A 93 -5.56 15.69 7.77
C GLU A 93 -4.80 16.74 6.95
N LYS A 94 -4.20 17.73 7.59
CA LYS A 94 -3.37 18.75 6.92
C LYS A 94 -2.01 18.24 6.48
N ILE A 95 -1.55 17.12 7.03
CA ILE A 95 -0.26 16.50 6.74
C ILE A 95 -0.47 15.35 5.76
N ILE A 96 -1.37 14.44 6.08
CA ILE A 96 -1.73 13.27 5.29
C ILE A 96 -3.25 13.16 5.24
N PRO A 97 -3.86 13.22 4.05
CA PRO A 97 -5.31 13.12 3.91
C PRO A 97 -5.86 11.78 4.41
N SER A 98 -6.99 11.80 5.09
CA SER A 98 -7.57 10.64 5.78
C SER A 98 -7.98 9.49 4.86
N TYR A 99 -8.23 9.77 3.58
CA TYR A 99 -8.56 8.73 2.60
C TYR A 99 -7.38 7.79 2.27
N SER A 100 -6.15 8.13 2.69
CA SER A 100 -4.97 7.29 2.54
C SER A 100 -4.50 6.64 3.85
N TRP A 101 -5.19 6.88 4.97
CA TRP A 101 -4.81 6.26 6.25
C TRP A 101 -5.09 4.75 6.25
N ILE A 102 -4.24 4.00 6.93
CA ILE A 102 -4.36 2.53 7.04
C ILE A 102 -4.62 2.17 8.50
N ASP A 103 -5.68 1.42 8.76
CA ASP A 103 -5.84 0.75 10.05
C ASP A 103 -4.82 -0.39 10.16
N PHE A 104 -4.11 -0.48 11.29
CA PHE A 104 -3.14 -1.55 11.54
C PHE A 104 -3.76 -2.94 11.44
N ASN A 105 -5.04 -3.09 11.72
CA ASN A 105 -5.73 -4.38 11.62
C ASN A 105 -6.03 -4.80 10.17
N ASP A 106 -5.93 -3.87 9.21
CA ASP A 106 -6.20 -4.10 7.79
C ASP A 106 -4.94 -4.40 6.97
N ILE A 107 -3.76 -4.41 7.60
CA ILE A 107 -2.48 -4.69 6.94
C ILE A 107 -1.81 -5.95 7.49
N ASN A 108 -1.14 -6.67 6.60
CA ASN A 108 -0.19 -7.71 6.96
C ASN A 108 1.11 -7.51 6.20
N VAL A 109 2.26 -7.60 6.86
CA VAL A 109 3.57 -7.41 6.26
C VAL A 109 4.46 -8.59 6.60
N LEU A 110 4.97 -9.24 5.55
CA LEU A 110 5.76 -10.45 5.63
C LEU A 110 7.14 -10.20 5.04
N PHE A 111 8.16 -10.58 5.78
CA PHE A 111 9.53 -10.62 5.31
C PHE A 111 9.87 -12.02 4.83
N VAL A 112 10.47 -12.14 3.65
CA VAL A 112 10.84 -13.40 3.03
C VAL A 112 12.34 -13.43 2.88
N ALA A 113 13.02 -14.29 3.65
CA ALA A 113 14.46 -14.49 3.61
C ALA A 113 14.82 -15.93 3.97
N ASP A 114 15.94 -16.43 3.49
CA ASP A 114 16.55 -17.72 3.85
C ASP A 114 15.58 -18.92 3.76
N GLY A 115 14.62 -18.83 2.82
CA GLY A 115 13.60 -19.87 2.63
C GLY A 115 12.48 -19.86 3.69
N GLY A 116 12.45 -18.86 4.55
CA GLY A 116 11.42 -18.61 5.56
C GLY A 116 10.52 -17.41 5.25
N VAL A 117 9.45 -17.31 5.99
CA VAL A 117 8.52 -16.18 5.96
C VAL A 117 8.18 -15.81 7.40
N GLU A 118 8.35 -14.55 7.75
CA GLU A 118 8.02 -14.03 9.07
C GLU A 118 7.27 -12.69 9.00
N SER A 119 6.45 -12.42 10.03
CA SER A 119 5.77 -11.13 10.14
C SER A 119 6.73 -10.11 10.74
N ILE A 120 6.83 -8.95 10.07
CA ILE A 120 7.60 -7.81 10.57
C ILE A 120 6.70 -6.69 11.14
N LEU A 121 5.47 -7.05 11.55
CA LEU A 121 4.60 -6.13 12.26
C LEU A 121 5.02 -6.02 13.73
N ASP A 122 5.05 -4.80 14.24
CA ASP A 122 5.21 -4.49 15.66
C ASP A 122 3.84 -4.27 16.30
N GLU A 123 3.39 -5.25 17.07
CA GLU A 123 2.07 -5.21 17.73
C GLU A 123 1.98 -4.18 18.85
N GLU A 124 3.10 -3.82 19.46
CA GLU A 124 3.14 -2.85 20.55
C GLU A 124 3.10 -1.41 20.00
N LEU A 125 3.96 -1.11 19.04
CA LEU A 125 4.04 0.19 18.40
C LEU A 125 2.94 0.41 17.36
N LYS A 126 2.35 -0.68 16.82
CA LYS A 126 1.39 -0.67 15.70
C LYS A 126 2.01 -0.09 14.42
N LEU A 127 3.22 -0.56 14.11
CA LEU A 127 4.04 -0.14 12.98
C LEU A 127 4.70 -1.36 12.31
N ILE A 128 5.36 -1.12 11.18
CA ILE A 128 6.20 -2.10 10.48
C ILE A 128 7.65 -1.91 10.96
N LYS A 129 8.34 -2.99 11.29
CA LYS A 129 9.77 -3.02 11.61
C LYS A 129 10.57 -2.83 10.32
N ALA A 130 10.85 -1.59 9.95
CA ALA A 130 11.54 -1.26 8.70
C ALA A 130 13.05 -1.58 8.74
N GLU A 131 13.62 -1.77 9.93
CA GLU A 131 15.04 -2.05 10.18
C GLU A 131 15.51 -3.35 9.51
N GLU A 132 14.62 -4.34 9.37
CA GLU A 132 14.92 -5.62 8.73
C GLU A 132 15.32 -5.49 7.24
N ILE A 133 14.85 -4.44 6.55
CA ILE A 133 15.17 -4.20 5.14
C ILE A 133 16.36 -3.25 4.99
N ASP A 134 16.56 -2.32 5.94
CA ASP A 134 17.63 -1.33 5.87
C ASP A 134 18.88 -1.75 6.66
N GLY A 135 18.97 -3.00 7.09
CA GLY A 135 20.12 -3.53 7.84
C GLY A 135 21.48 -3.35 7.12
N ILE A 136 21.45 -3.26 5.78
CA ILE A 136 22.67 -3.03 4.99
C ILE A 136 23.28 -1.64 5.26
N SER A 137 22.47 -0.63 5.54
CA SER A 137 22.98 0.71 5.87
C SER A 137 23.84 0.69 7.14
N THR A 138 23.48 -0.11 8.12
CA THR A 138 24.27 -0.30 9.34
C THR A 138 25.61 -0.95 9.02
N VAL A 139 25.61 -2.02 8.20
CA VAL A 139 26.84 -2.72 7.80
C VAL A 139 27.78 -1.79 7.05
N LEU A 140 27.26 -1.01 6.10
CA LEU A 140 28.07 -0.06 5.32
C LEU A 140 28.67 1.05 6.20
N ASN A 141 27.93 1.53 7.19
CA ASN A 141 28.43 2.52 8.13
C ASN A 141 29.54 1.92 9.01
N GLU A 142 29.37 0.71 9.52
CA GLU A 142 30.41 0.02 10.29
C GLU A 142 31.68 -0.25 9.47
N GLU A 143 31.55 -0.59 8.19
CA GLU A 143 32.70 -0.75 7.28
C GLU A 143 33.40 0.59 7.07
N PHE A 144 32.64 1.67 6.86
CA PHE A 144 33.18 3.01 6.70
C PHE A 144 33.93 3.49 7.95
N ASP A 145 33.36 3.29 9.13
CA ASP A 145 33.98 3.65 10.40
C ASP A 145 35.32 2.92 10.60
N LYS A 146 35.36 1.60 10.29
CA LYS A 146 36.62 0.83 10.32
C LYS A 146 37.66 1.37 9.35
N LEU A 147 37.24 1.87 8.18
CA LEU A 147 38.17 2.47 7.20
C LEU A 147 38.69 3.81 7.69
N LEU A 148 37.87 4.63 8.39
CA LEU A 148 38.33 5.88 9.01
C LEU A 148 39.39 5.63 10.08
N GLU A 149 39.26 4.56 10.90
CA GLU A 149 40.23 4.19 11.91
C GLU A 149 41.60 3.79 11.32
N LEU A 150 41.67 3.48 10.03
CA LEU A 150 42.91 3.12 9.31
C LEU A 150 43.58 4.35 8.64
N GLU A 151 42.95 5.50 8.62
CA GLU A 151 43.48 6.72 8.01
C GLU A 151 44.49 7.41 8.89
N ASP A 152 44.54 7.13 10.21
CA ASP A 152 45.51 7.64 11.20
C ASP A 152 46.79 6.78 11.24
#